data_db8e2e818ad927423a9c5d23fa9d69d3
#
_entry.id   db8e2e818ad927423a9c5d23fa9d69d3
#
_cell.length_a   1.000
_cell.length_b   1.000
_cell.length_c   1.000
_cell.angle_alpha   90.00
_cell.angle_beta   90.00
_cell.angle_gamma   90.00
#
_symmetry.space_group_name_H-M   'P 1'
#
loop_
_entity.id
_entity.type
_entity.pdbx_description
1 polymer ?
#
loop_
_entity_poly.entity_id
_entity_poly.type
_entity_poly.pdbx_seq_one_letter_code
_entity_poly.pdbx_strand_id
1 'polypeptide(L)'
;KVAEKENFLMQAAKRWYAPALDYVMGNKPVVLTFAFVLVLLSGLLVTRMGSEFVPNLNEGDIAIQSLRIPGTSLTQSVEMQKQLEIALKKAHPEIERVVSRIGTAEIASDPMPPNISDGLVMLKPKDQWPEPKKSHEELLSAIQQTVAQLDRWSVSYTHLRAHETGRNL
;
A
#
# COMPACT_ATOMS: atom_id res chain seq x y z
N LYS A 1 -49.98 -34.83 15.09
CA LYS A 1 -49.91 -34.04 13.85
C LYS A 1 -49.70 -32.60 14.26
N VAL A 2 -48.48 -32.13 14.18
CA VAL A 2 -48.12 -30.72 14.40
C VAL A 2 -48.61 -29.99 13.16
N ALA A 3 -49.61 -29.14 13.28
CA ALA A 3 -50.01 -28.22 12.25
C ALA A 3 -48.94 -27.10 12.18
N GLU A 4 -48.01 -27.24 11.31
CA GLU A 4 -47.10 -26.15 11.00
C GLU A 4 -47.88 -25.04 10.35
N LYS A 5 -48.17 -23.99 11.12
CA LYS A 5 -48.59 -22.70 10.56
C LYS A 5 -47.44 -22.18 9.70
N GLU A 6 -47.50 -22.47 8.39
CA GLU A 6 -46.55 -21.91 7.44
C GLU A 6 -46.57 -20.37 7.59
N ASN A 7 -45.40 -19.83 7.92
CA ASN A 7 -45.22 -18.40 8.09
C ASN A 7 -45.52 -17.69 6.74
N PHE A 8 -46.22 -16.55 6.77
CA PHE A 8 -46.57 -15.73 5.59
C PHE A 8 -45.36 -15.53 4.63
N LEU A 9 -44.18 -15.35 5.19
CA LEU A 9 -42.94 -15.25 4.41
C LEU A 9 -42.63 -16.54 3.65
N MET A 10 -42.87 -17.69 4.23
CA MET A 10 -42.65 -18.99 3.58
C MET A 10 -43.63 -19.22 2.44
N GLN A 11 -44.90 -18.84 2.62
CA GLN A 11 -45.91 -18.95 1.55
C GLN A 11 -45.59 -17.99 0.39
N ALA A 12 -45.18 -16.76 0.69
CA ALA A 12 -44.76 -15.82 -0.34
C ALA A 12 -43.53 -16.32 -1.10
N ALA A 13 -42.50 -16.85 -0.40
CA ALA A 13 -41.32 -17.41 -1.01
C ALA A 13 -41.67 -18.60 -1.91
N LYS A 14 -42.50 -19.55 -1.46
CA LYS A 14 -42.97 -20.68 -2.28
C LYS A 14 -43.68 -20.24 -3.54
N ARG A 15 -44.53 -19.19 -3.44
CA ARG A 15 -45.31 -18.67 -4.58
C ARG A 15 -44.44 -18.11 -5.71
N TRP A 16 -43.29 -17.56 -5.36
CA TRP A 16 -42.31 -17.06 -6.38
C TRP A 16 -41.34 -18.14 -6.81
N TYR A 17 -40.94 -19.01 -5.89
CA TYR A 17 -39.94 -20.03 -6.15
C TYR A 17 -40.46 -21.17 -7.05
N ALA A 18 -41.69 -21.66 -6.81
CA ALA A 18 -42.23 -22.78 -7.56
C ALA A 18 -42.29 -22.52 -9.08
N PRO A 19 -42.85 -21.41 -9.59
CA PRO A 19 -42.88 -21.16 -11.04
C PRO A 19 -41.47 -20.90 -11.60
N ALA A 20 -40.57 -20.30 -10.82
CA ALA A 20 -39.19 -20.12 -11.26
C ALA A 20 -38.47 -21.48 -11.42
N LEU A 21 -38.68 -22.39 -10.47
CA LEU A 21 -38.13 -23.74 -10.53
C LEU A 21 -38.65 -24.52 -11.74
N ASP A 22 -39.95 -24.48 -11.98
CA ASP A 22 -40.58 -25.15 -13.14
C ASP A 22 -40.05 -24.61 -14.46
N TYR A 23 -39.86 -23.29 -14.57
CA TYR A 23 -39.26 -22.68 -15.75
C TYR A 23 -37.80 -23.13 -15.97
N VAL A 24 -36.99 -23.16 -14.92
CA VAL A 24 -35.59 -23.61 -14.98
C VAL A 24 -35.51 -25.09 -15.36
N MET A 25 -36.35 -25.93 -14.79
CA MET A 25 -36.38 -27.35 -15.06
C MET A 25 -36.88 -27.65 -16.49
N GLY A 26 -37.80 -26.86 -17.01
CA GLY A 26 -38.30 -26.96 -18.40
C GLY A 26 -37.28 -26.49 -19.44
N ASN A 27 -36.45 -25.51 -19.10
CA ASN A 27 -35.55 -24.84 -20.05
C ASN A 27 -34.07 -24.99 -19.67
N LYS A 28 -33.65 -26.20 -19.31
CA LYS A 28 -32.28 -26.54 -18.90
C LYS A 28 -31.18 -25.93 -19.81
N PRO A 29 -31.24 -26.05 -21.17
CA PRO A 29 -30.18 -25.52 -22.01
C PRO A 29 -30.07 -23.98 -21.93
N VAL A 30 -31.19 -23.28 -21.79
CA VAL A 30 -31.21 -21.81 -21.67
C VAL A 30 -30.54 -21.38 -20.37
N VAL A 31 -30.86 -22.05 -19.28
CA VAL A 31 -30.28 -21.75 -17.96
C VAL A 31 -28.77 -22.05 -17.94
N LEU A 32 -28.35 -23.17 -18.53
CA LEU A 32 -26.92 -23.50 -18.63
C LEU A 32 -26.16 -22.49 -19.49
N THR A 33 -26.72 -22.07 -20.60
CA THR A 33 -26.11 -21.05 -21.46
C THR A 33 -25.99 -19.73 -20.73
N PHE A 34 -27.04 -19.32 -20.01
CA PHE A 34 -27.01 -18.08 -19.21
C PHE A 34 -25.96 -18.13 -18.10
N ALA A 35 -25.88 -19.26 -17.37
CA ALA A 35 -24.88 -19.47 -16.34
C ALA A 35 -23.44 -19.42 -16.92
N PHE A 36 -23.24 -20.06 -18.09
CA PHE A 36 -21.95 -20.04 -18.76
C PHE A 36 -21.53 -18.64 -19.21
N VAL A 37 -22.47 -17.86 -19.75
CA VAL A 37 -22.23 -16.45 -20.12
C VAL A 37 -21.87 -15.61 -18.90
N LEU A 38 -22.57 -15.81 -17.77
CA LEU A 38 -22.25 -15.12 -16.52
C LEU A 38 -20.84 -15.45 -16.01
N VAL A 39 -20.43 -16.71 -16.09
CA VAL A 39 -19.07 -17.13 -15.69
C VAL A 39 -18.01 -16.48 -16.59
N LEU A 40 -18.24 -16.49 -17.90
CA LEU A 40 -17.34 -15.82 -18.86
C LEU A 40 -17.25 -14.30 -18.59
N LEU A 41 -18.39 -13.66 -18.36
CA LEU A 41 -18.45 -12.23 -18.05
C LEU A 41 -17.73 -11.89 -16.74
N SER A 42 -17.92 -12.73 -15.73
CA SER A 42 -17.21 -12.58 -14.45
C SER A 42 -15.70 -12.76 -14.60
N GLY A 43 -15.29 -13.76 -15.38
CA GLY A 43 -13.87 -13.95 -15.72
C GLY A 43 -13.27 -12.74 -16.43
N LEU A 44 -14.01 -12.19 -17.41
CA LEU A 44 -13.59 -10.98 -18.12
C LEU A 44 -13.53 -9.74 -17.19
N LEU A 45 -14.48 -9.60 -16.28
CA LEU A 45 -14.47 -8.53 -15.29
C LEU A 45 -13.26 -8.64 -14.35
N VAL A 46 -12.93 -9.83 -13.88
CA VAL A 46 -11.75 -10.06 -13.03
C VAL A 46 -10.46 -9.62 -13.73
N THR A 47 -10.32 -9.89 -15.04
CA THR A 47 -9.14 -9.43 -15.80
C THR A 47 -9.08 -7.90 -15.98
N ARG A 48 -10.23 -7.22 -15.85
CA ARG A 48 -10.34 -5.75 -15.93
C ARG A 48 -10.27 -5.06 -14.57
N MET A 49 -10.54 -5.79 -13.50
CA MET A 49 -10.36 -5.29 -12.15
C MET A 49 -8.87 -5.29 -11.84
N GLY A 50 -8.29 -4.09 -11.72
CA GLY A 50 -6.93 -3.94 -11.20
C GLY A 50 -6.88 -4.50 -9.77
N SER A 51 -5.74 -5.04 -9.38
CA SER A 51 -5.49 -5.58 -8.03
C SER A 51 -5.30 -4.48 -6.95
N GLU A 52 -5.85 -3.29 -7.15
CA GLU A 52 -5.79 -2.22 -6.17
C GLU A 52 -6.79 -2.47 -5.04
N PHE A 53 -6.38 -3.33 -4.10
CA PHE A 53 -7.18 -3.61 -2.91
C PHE A 53 -7.08 -2.48 -1.86
N VAL A 54 -6.05 -1.68 -1.93
CA VAL A 54 -5.87 -0.51 -1.06
C VAL A 54 -5.80 0.73 -1.95
N PRO A 55 -6.68 1.72 -1.77
CA PRO A 55 -6.49 2.99 -2.48
C PRO A 55 -5.10 3.51 -2.11
N ASN A 56 -4.28 3.74 -3.13
CA ASN A 56 -3.03 4.43 -2.94
C ASN A 56 -3.35 5.81 -2.38
N LEU A 57 -3.23 5.97 -1.08
CA LEU A 57 -3.06 7.29 -0.51
C LEU A 57 -1.72 7.79 -1.05
N ASN A 58 -1.79 8.42 -2.20
CA ASN A 58 -0.64 9.07 -2.82
C ASN A 58 -0.44 10.40 -2.09
N GLU A 59 -0.12 10.29 -0.80
CA GLU A 59 0.17 11.45 0.06
C GLU A 59 1.47 12.14 -0.35
N GLY A 60 2.14 11.60 -1.36
CA GLY A 60 3.37 12.16 -1.91
C GLY A 60 4.60 11.91 -1.04
N ASP A 61 4.45 11.44 0.18
CA ASP A 61 5.54 11.27 1.13
C ASP A 61 6.31 9.97 0.90
N ILE A 62 7.61 9.99 1.21
CA ILE A 62 8.52 8.86 1.00
C ILE A 62 8.98 8.35 2.37
N ALA A 63 8.75 7.07 2.65
CA ALA A 63 9.30 6.42 3.84
C ALA A 63 10.72 5.95 3.58
N ILE A 64 11.64 6.27 4.49
CA ILE A 64 13.04 5.85 4.48
C ILE A 64 13.32 5.06 5.74
N GLN A 65 13.83 3.84 5.61
CA GLN A 65 14.35 3.09 6.73
C GLN A 65 15.87 3.00 6.62
N SER A 66 16.58 3.46 7.65
CA SER A 66 18.04 3.39 7.70
C SER A 66 18.48 2.34 8.72
N LEU A 67 19.24 1.37 8.26
CA LEU A 67 19.85 0.34 9.10
C LEU A 67 21.35 0.61 9.22
N ARG A 68 21.86 0.68 10.42
CA ARG A 68 23.27 0.88 10.74
C ARG A 68 23.86 -0.39 11.32
N ILE A 69 25.16 -0.43 11.46
CA ILE A 69 25.86 -1.57 12.06
C ILE A 69 25.29 -1.84 13.47
N PRO A 70 24.95 -3.09 13.81
CA PRO A 70 24.54 -3.45 15.16
C PRO A 70 25.59 -3.01 16.18
N GLY A 71 25.15 -2.36 17.26
CA GLY A 71 26.07 -1.79 18.27
C GLY A 71 26.38 -0.30 18.08
N THR A 72 25.89 0.33 17.04
CA THR A 72 25.97 1.81 16.89
C THR A 72 25.24 2.47 18.05
N SER A 73 25.91 3.41 18.74
CA SER A 73 25.30 4.15 19.84
C SER A 73 24.19 5.07 19.36
N LEU A 74 23.24 5.39 20.25
CA LEU A 74 22.15 6.31 19.95
C LEU A 74 22.68 7.68 19.49
N THR A 75 23.70 8.23 20.15
CA THR A 75 24.31 9.52 19.81
C THR A 75 24.89 9.50 18.40
N GLN A 76 25.60 8.44 18.03
CA GLN A 76 26.16 8.29 16.71
C GLN A 76 25.06 8.12 15.65
N SER A 77 24.01 7.35 15.96
CA SER A 77 22.87 7.16 15.07
C SER A 77 22.15 8.47 14.80
N VAL A 78 21.97 9.32 15.81
CA VAL A 78 21.35 10.65 15.65
C VAL A 78 22.22 11.55 14.78
N GLU A 79 23.53 11.56 14.97
CA GLU A 79 24.43 12.40 14.14
C GLU A 79 24.44 11.96 12.67
N MET A 80 24.52 10.65 12.42
CA MET A 80 24.45 10.09 11.05
C MET A 80 23.09 10.40 10.39
N GLN A 81 22.01 10.30 11.14
CA GLN A 81 20.68 10.64 10.63
C GLN A 81 20.56 12.12 10.27
N LYS A 82 21.08 13.00 11.13
CA LYS A 82 21.11 14.43 10.86
C LYS A 82 21.89 14.79 9.60
N GLN A 83 23.03 14.13 9.37
CA GLN A 83 23.82 14.31 8.15
C GLN A 83 23.04 13.86 6.91
N LEU A 84 22.34 12.73 6.97
CA LEU A 84 21.46 12.24 5.91
C LEU A 84 20.36 13.25 5.59
N GLU A 85 19.66 13.75 6.61
CA GLU A 85 18.56 14.72 6.44
C GLU A 85 19.04 16.03 5.81
N ILE A 86 20.18 16.53 6.26
CA ILE A 86 20.80 17.75 5.69
C ILE A 86 21.18 17.53 4.23
N ALA A 87 21.79 16.38 3.91
CA ALA A 87 22.19 16.07 2.55
C ALA A 87 20.99 15.92 1.61
N LEU A 88 19.95 15.23 2.04
CA LEU A 88 18.71 15.07 1.28
C LEU A 88 18.05 16.41 1.00
N LYS A 89 17.91 17.25 2.03
CA LYS A 89 17.28 18.57 1.89
C LYS A 89 18.10 19.53 0.99
N LYS A 90 19.42 19.38 1.00
CA LYS A 90 20.32 20.17 0.15
C LYS A 90 20.28 19.72 -1.31
N ALA A 91 20.22 18.41 -1.56
CA ALA A 91 20.23 17.83 -2.90
C ALA A 91 18.85 17.91 -3.60
N HIS A 92 17.78 17.89 -2.84
CA HIS A 92 16.40 17.78 -3.36
C HIS A 92 15.54 18.93 -2.81
N PRO A 93 15.40 20.04 -3.53
CA PRO A 93 14.59 21.18 -3.12
C PRO A 93 13.08 20.90 -3.09
N GLU A 94 12.65 19.78 -3.67
CA GLU A 94 11.29 19.24 -3.60
C GLU A 94 10.91 18.81 -2.19
N ILE A 95 11.91 18.50 -1.33
CA ILE A 95 11.70 18.06 0.04
C ILE A 95 11.34 19.28 0.91
N GLU A 96 10.21 19.21 1.59
CA GLU A 96 9.80 20.21 2.58
C GLU A 96 10.55 19.98 3.90
N ARG A 97 10.43 18.76 4.43
CA ARG A 97 11.08 18.34 5.67
C ARG A 97 11.28 16.83 5.73
N VAL A 98 12.23 16.43 6.53
CA VAL A 98 12.44 15.02 6.88
C VAL A 98 12.24 14.88 8.39
N VAL A 99 11.51 13.89 8.81
CA VAL A 99 11.27 13.57 10.23
C VAL A 99 11.66 12.13 10.44
N SER A 100 12.48 11.85 11.45
CA SER A 100 12.98 10.51 11.70
C SER A 100 12.83 10.13 13.16
N ARG A 101 12.46 8.86 13.37
CA ARG A 101 12.39 8.23 14.69
C ARG A 101 13.56 7.26 14.82
N ILE A 102 14.32 7.36 15.92
CA ILE A 102 15.46 6.50 16.21
C ILE A 102 15.28 5.91 17.60
N GLY A 103 15.47 4.58 17.70
CA GLY A 103 15.37 3.87 18.96
C GLY A 103 13.96 3.72 19.49
N THR A 104 13.85 3.18 20.71
CA THR A 104 12.60 2.83 21.36
C THR A 104 12.04 4.03 22.12
N ALA A 105 10.73 4.28 21.98
CA ALA A 105 10.03 5.23 22.83
C ALA A 105 9.98 4.72 24.29
N GLU A 106 9.80 5.64 25.24
CA GLU A 106 9.73 5.35 26.67
C GLU A 106 8.56 4.37 27.02
N ILE A 107 7.50 4.40 26.21
CA ILE A 107 6.39 3.42 26.25
C ILE A 107 6.49 2.59 24.96
N ALA A 108 7.17 1.46 25.06
CA ALA A 108 7.49 0.62 23.90
C ALA A 108 6.33 -0.29 23.52
N SER A 109 5.50 0.14 22.59
CA SER A 109 4.66 -0.77 21.80
C SER A 109 5.44 -1.42 20.64
N ASP A 110 6.58 -0.84 20.25
CA ASP A 110 7.43 -1.29 19.14
C ASP A 110 8.90 -1.06 19.50
N PRO A 111 9.60 -2.08 20.01
CA PRO A 111 10.99 -1.98 20.42
C PRO A 111 11.90 -1.88 19.18
N MET A 112 12.44 -0.69 18.93
CA MET A 112 13.39 -0.45 17.84
C MET A 112 14.79 -0.23 18.40
N PRO A 113 15.79 -1.02 17.97
CA PRO A 113 17.17 -0.84 18.45
C PRO A 113 17.78 0.48 17.92
N PRO A 114 18.78 1.06 18.62
CA PRO A 114 19.36 2.36 18.26
C PRO A 114 20.01 2.43 16.87
N ASN A 115 20.34 1.29 16.29
CA ASN A 115 20.94 1.21 14.95
C ASN A 115 19.90 1.27 13.82
N ILE A 116 18.60 1.30 14.13
CA ILE A 116 17.52 1.44 13.14
C ILE A 116 16.88 2.80 13.29
N SER A 117 16.54 3.42 12.17
CA SER A 117 15.71 4.62 12.15
C SER A 117 14.68 4.54 11.04
N ASP A 118 13.45 4.94 11.35
CA ASP A 118 12.38 5.14 10.42
C ASP A 118 12.19 6.63 10.16
N GLY A 119 12.35 7.04 8.93
CA GLY A 119 12.20 8.42 8.47
C GLY A 119 11.03 8.59 7.53
N LEU A 120 10.40 9.73 7.59
CA LEU A 120 9.38 10.19 6.65
C LEU A 120 9.90 11.45 5.96
N VAL A 121 10.01 11.40 4.64
CA VAL A 121 10.37 12.53 3.80
C VAL A 121 9.09 13.14 3.27
N MET A 122 8.76 14.31 3.77
CA MET A 122 7.58 15.07 3.35
C MET A 122 7.95 15.94 2.14
N LEU A 123 7.17 15.78 1.08
CA LEU A 123 7.38 16.52 -0.16
C LEU A 123 6.50 17.77 -0.20
N LYS A 124 7.01 18.80 -0.87
CA LYS A 124 6.22 19.99 -1.18
C LYS A 124 5.11 19.64 -2.18
N PRO A 125 4.01 20.40 -2.22
CA PRO A 125 3.03 20.29 -3.29
C PRO A 125 3.69 20.40 -4.67
N LYS A 126 3.22 19.65 -5.65
CA LYS A 126 3.83 19.56 -7.00
C LYS A 126 3.96 20.90 -7.73
N ASP A 127 3.08 21.84 -7.43
CA ASP A 127 3.09 23.21 -7.95
C ASP A 127 4.29 24.04 -7.45
N GLN A 128 4.91 23.62 -6.35
CA GLN A 128 6.09 24.27 -5.76
C GLN A 128 7.40 23.58 -6.11
N TRP A 129 7.36 22.53 -6.94
CA TRP A 129 8.57 21.85 -7.38
C TRP A 129 9.32 22.68 -8.42
N PRO A 130 10.67 22.73 -8.38
CA PRO A 130 11.46 23.39 -9.41
C PRO A 130 11.20 22.85 -10.81
N GLU A 131 10.93 21.53 -10.89
CA GLU A 131 10.56 20.81 -12.10
C GLU A 131 9.21 20.10 -11.91
N PRO A 132 8.07 20.78 -12.18
CA PRO A 132 6.74 20.19 -11.97
C PRO A 132 6.46 18.95 -12.82
N LYS A 133 7.22 18.74 -13.91
CA LYS A 133 7.10 17.57 -14.80
C LYS A 133 7.82 16.32 -14.27
N LYS A 134 8.72 16.48 -13.30
CA LYS A 134 9.46 15.37 -12.69
C LYS A 134 8.49 14.37 -12.07
N SER A 135 8.64 13.10 -12.42
CA SER A 135 7.79 12.06 -11.87
C SER A 135 8.19 11.72 -10.43
N HIS A 136 7.27 11.14 -9.67
CA HIS A 136 7.58 10.67 -8.32
C HIS A 136 8.65 9.57 -8.33
N GLU A 137 8.64 8.70 -9.35
CA GLU A 137 9.63 7.63 -9.54
C GLU A 137 11.03 8.18 -9.85
N GLU A 138 11.12 9.24 -10.66
CA GLU A 138 12.39 9.92 -10.93
C GLU A 138 12.96 10.58 -9.67
N LEU A 139 12.11 11.23 -8.86
CA LEU A 139 12.53 11.79 -7.59
C LEU A 139 13.01 10.70 -6.64
N LEU A 140 12.27 9.57 -6.55
CA LEU A 140 12.64 8.43 -5.73
C LEU A 140 14.01 7.87 -6.12
N SER A 141 14.24 7.66 -7.42
CA SER A 141 15.53 7.17 -7.91
C SER A 141 16.68 8.15 -7.64
N ALA A 142 16.43 9.45 -7.75
CA ALA A 142 17.43 10.48 -7.44
C ALA A 142 17.77 10.51 -5.93
N ILE A 143 16.75 10.36 -5.07
CA ILE A 143 16.95 10.23 -3.62
C ILE A 143 17.76 8.98 -3.30
N GLN A 144 17.46 7.83 -3.94
CA GLN A 144 18.23 6.60 -3.77
C GLN A 144 19.71 6.78 -4.14
N GLN A 145 19.98 7.45 -5.23
CA GLN A 145 21.37 7.74 -5.64
C GLN A 145 22.08 8.64 -4.62
N THR A 146 21.40 9.65 -4.09
CA THR A 146 21.98 10.53 -3.07
C THR A 146 22.29 9.77 -1.79
N VAL A 147 21.39 8.91 -1.36
CA VAL A 147 21.59 8.05 -0.18
C VAL A 147 22.74 7.07 -0.40
N ALA A 148 22.80 6.40 -1.55
CA ALA A 148 23.89 5.48 -1.90
C ALA A 148 25.27 6.15 -1.93
N GLN A 149 25.35 7.44 -2.25
CA GLN A 149 26.61 8.19 -2.18
C GLN A 149 27.04 8.47 -0.73
N LEU A 150 26.08 8.66 0.16
CA LEU A 150 26.36 8.86 1.60
C LEU A 150 26.75 7.55 2.28
N ASP A 151 26.19 6.42 1.84
CA ASP A 151 26.50 5.09 2.36
C ASP A 151 27.95 4.65 2.18
N ARG A 152 28.72 5.27 1.30
CA ARG A 152 30.17 5.00 1.16
C ARG A 152 30.97 5.35 2.42
N TRP A 153 30.41 6.16 3.31
CA TRP A 153 31.04 6.59 4.57
C TRP A 153 30.47 5.90 5.81
N SER A 154 29.34 5.23 5.66
CA SER A 154 28.60 4.61 6.73
C SER A 154 27.98 3.34 6.18
N VAL A 155 28.35 2.18 6.69
CA VAL A 155 27.74 0.90 6.29
C VAL A 155 26.28 0.92 6.75
N SER A 156 25.43 1.52 5.95
CA SER A 156 24.00 1.70 6.20
C SER A 156 23.25 1.17 5.01
N TYR A 157 22.37 0.22 5.24
CA TYR A 157 21.38 -0.20 4.25
C TYR A 157 20.16 0.69 4.42
N THR A 158 19.89 1.54 3.45
CA THR A 158 18.69 2.36 3.42
C THR A 158 17.68 1.69 2.51
N HIS A 159 16.57 1.27 3.05
CA HIS A 159 15.45 0.75 2.28
C HIS A 159 14.45 1.88 2.05
N LEU A 160 14.42 2.39 0.82
CA LEU A 160 13.40 3.33 0.39
C LEU A 160 12.19 2.52 -0.05
N ARG A 161 11.12 2.61 0.71
CA ARG A 161 9.79 2.25 0.22
C ARG A 161 9.08 3.54 -0.18
N ALA A 162 9.01 3.80 -1.48
CA ALA A 162 7.80 4.36 -1.99
C ALA A 162 6.73 3.36 -1.61
N HIS A 163 5.56 3.79 -1.18
CA HIS A 163 4.45 2.89 -0.91
C HIS A 163 4.13 2.16 -2.21
N GLU A 164 4.87 1.08 -2.48
CA GLU A 164 4.75 0.32 -3.71
C GLU A 164 3.44 -0.45 -3.66
N THR A 165 2.55 -0.04 -4.52
CA THR A 165 1.58 -0.91 -5.14
C THR A 165 2.29 -2.15 -5.65
N GLY A 166 1.90 -3.33 -5.11
CA GLY A 166 2.47 -4.62 -5.44
C GLY A 166 2.51 -4.90 -6.95
N ARG A 167 3.65 -4.64 -7.53
CA ARG A 167 3.99 -4.95 -8.92
C ARG A 167 5.28 -5.74 -8.99
N ASN A 168 5.51 -6.63 -8.03
CA ASN A 168 6.53 -7.65 -8.13
C ASN A 168 6.01 -8.94 -7.48
N LEU A 169 5.24 -9.69 -8.22
CA LEU A 169 5.12 -11.14 -8.21
C LEU A 169 5.23 -11.63 -9.63
#